data_c7a9c322c911a10dd7fef1edd73a334e
#
_entry.id   c7a9c322c911a10dd7fef1edd73a334e
#
_cell.length_a   1.000
_cell.length_b   1.000
_cell.length_c   1.000
_cell.angle_alpha   90.00
_cell.angle_beta   90.00
_cell.angle_gamma   90.00
#
_symmetry.space_group_name_H-M   'P 1'
#
loop_
_entity.id
_entity.type
_entity.pdbx_description
1 polymer ?
#
loop_
_entity_poly.entity_id
_entity_poly.type
_entity_poly.pdbx_seq_one_letter_code
_entity_poly.pdbx_strand_id
1 'polypeptide(L)'
;MLINKYKPKSLKQIFGHDGSIDELKKHILKKKPVLIHGNTGIGKTATIYALCNDLDYEILEINSSNLRNKEQIDTIVKNNLQQKSLFGKEKLVLIDEIDNINATDRGGLQELIKLFEDSRYPIILIANDPWDSKFKTLRQKCKLIEFKKLSNEIVFNVINDINKKEKLKIDEKLLNKISKSSNGDLRSAIIDLELAKISNKDIDLRERKETIFNILKQIFNKREVNFNIFNSLDEDLDEILLWLEENIPKEYVDEELNKAFNSLSKADVFRGRIRRWQHYRFLVYQSLFMSAGVSLAKDKENNKFTNYQ
;
A
#
# COMPACT_ATOMS: atom_id res chain seq x y z
N MET A 1 -5.27 -20.60 7.37
CA MET A 1 -4.57 -19.41 6.87
C MET A 1 -3.53 -18.97 7.90
N LEU A 2 -2.26 -18.90 7.47
CA LEU A 2 -1.14 -18.50 8.31
C LEU A 2 -1.34 -17.10 8.91
N ILE A 3 -1.92 -16.18 8.15
CA ILE A 3 -2.17 -14.81 8.59
C ILE A 3 -3.01 -14.73 9.88
N ASN A 4 -4.01 -15.59 10.03
CA ASN A 4 -4.85 -15.62 11.24
C ASN A 4 -4.12 -16.30 12.41
N LYS A 5 -3.34 -17.34 12.13
CA LYS A 5 -2.58 -18.09 13.13
C LYS A 5 -1.46 -17.24 13.75
N TYR A 6 -0.81 -16.39 12.93
CA TYR A 6 0.30 -15.53 13.33
C TYR A 6 -0.09 -14.08 13.57
N LYS A 7 -1.39 -13.80 13.76
CA LYS A 7 -1.84 -12.47 14.19
C LYS A 7 -1.21 -12.17 15.56
N PRO A 8 -0.47 -11.04 15.72
CA PRO A 8 0.21 -10.74 16.97
C PRO A 8 -0.80 -10.53 18.09
N LYS A 9 -0.51 -11.11 19.26
CA LYS A 9 -1.34 -10.99 20.47
C LYS A 9 -0.73 -10.05 21.50
N SER A 10 0.55 -9.72 21.38
CA SER A 10 1.29 -8.81 22.26
C SER A 10 2.21 -7.93 21.43
N LEU A 11 2.54 -6.76 21.93
CA LEU A 11 3.48 -5.82 21.30
C LEU A 11 4.87 -6.41 21.10
N LYS A 12 5.28 -7.38 21.92
CA LYS A 12 6.54 -8.12 21.72
C LYS A 12 6.62 -8.87 20.41
N GLN A 13 5.49 -9.11 19.76
CA GLN A 13 5.39 -9.80 18.46
C GLN A 13 5.28 -8.82 17.27
N ILE A 14 5.32 -7.53 17.54
CA ILE A 14 5.34 -6.47 16.52
C ILE A 14 6.78 -6.09 16.23
N PHE A 15 7.14 -5.95 14.97
CA PHE A 15 8.50 -5.64 14.54
C PHE A 15 8.55 -4.33 13.75
N GLY A 16 9.63 -3.57 13.96
CA GLY A 16 9.95 -2.40 13.13
C GLY A 16 9.20 -1.11 13.43
N HIS A 17 8.43 -1.05 14.52
CA HIS A 17 7.61 0.11 14.87
C HIS A 17 7.79 0.58 16.33
N ASP A 18 8.92 0.26 16.98
CA ASP A 18 9.13 0.48 18.42
C ASP A 18 8.87 1.95 18.82
N GLY A 19 9.46 2.91 18.09
CA GLY A 19 9.28 4.34 18.38
C GLY A 19 7.83 4.81 18.21
N SER A 20 7.13 4.34 17.17
CA SER A 20 5.71 4.65 16.92
C SER A 20 4.81 4.04 17.99
N ILE A 21 5.14 2.84 18.46
CA ILE A 21 4.41 2.15 19.55
C ILE A 21 4.57 2.88 20.87
N ASP A 22 5.77 3.35 21.21
CA ASP A 22 6.02 4.09 22.44
C ASP A 22 5.31 5.45 22.44
N GLU A 23 5.28 6.13 21.30
CA GLU A 23 4.53 7.36 21.13
C GLU A 23 3.01 7.10 21.25
N LEU A 24 2.52 6.04 20.64
CA LEU A 24 1.13 5.61 20.70
C LEU A 24 0.68 5.34 22.15
N LYS A 25 1.46 4.57 22.93
CA LYS A 25 1.20 4.31 24.34
C LYS A 25 1.06 5.59 25.16
N LYS A 26 1.98 6.55 24.97
CA LYS A 26 1.95 7.84 25.68
C LYS A 26 0.67 8.62 25.40
N HIS A 27 0.17 8.60 24.17
CA HIS A 27 -1.04 9.34 23.79
C HIS A 27 -2.32 8.65 24.24
N ILE A 28 -2.38 7.31 24.20
CA ILE A 28 -3.51 6.53 24.73
C ILE A 28 -3.70 6.78 26.23
N LEU A 29 -2.61 6.73 27.01
CA LEU A 29 -2.67 7.00 28.44
C LEU A 29 -3.14 8.43 28.76
N LYS A 30 -2.87 9.38 27.87
CA LYS A 30 -3.34 10.78 27.99
C LYS A 30 -4.75 10.97 27.41
N LYS A 31 -5.39 9.92 26.90
CA LYS A 31 -6.71 9.92 26.23
C LYS A 31 -6.78 10.95 25.07
N LYS A 32 -5.65 11.22 24.40
CA LYS A 32 -5.60 12.11 23.26
C LYS A 32 -5.91 11.36 21.97
N PRO A 33 -6.68 11.95 21.04
CA PRO A 33 -6.95 11.31 19.76
C PRO A 33 -5.69 11.16 18.94
N VAL A 34 -5.54 10.00 18.31
CA VAL A 34 -4.37 9.64 17.48
C VAL A 34 -4.83 9.27 16.07
N LEU A 35 -4.14 9.76 15.07
CA LEU A 35 -4.28 9.34 13.68
C LEU A 35 -3.01 8.59 13.26
N ILE A 36 -3.14 7.27 13.11
CA ILE A 36 -2.08 6.40 12.60
C ILE A 36 -2.17 6.34 11.09
N HIS A 37 -1.03 6.49 10.43
CA HIS A 37 -0.98 6.41 8.97
C HIS A 37 0.23 5.61 8.47
N GLY A 38 0.18 5.18 7.22
CA GLY A 38 1.22 4.41 6.56
C GLY A 38 0.66 3.37 5.60
N ASN A 39 1.52 2.68 4.88
CA ASN A 39 1.15 1.72 3.84
C ASN A 39 0.28 0.58 4.37
N THR A 40 -0.42 -0.09 3.46
CA THR A 40 -1.19 -1.30 3.78
C THR A 40 -0.27 -2.44 4.21
N GLY A 41 -0.79 -3.38 5.01
CA GLY A 41 -0.12 -4.62 5.37
C GLY A 41 1.10 -4.51 6.30
N ILE A 42 1.45 -3.31 6.80
CA ILE A 42 2.60 -3.09 7.69
C ILE A 42 2.30 -3.35 9.18
N GLY A 43 1.06 -3.69 9.54
CA GLY A 43 0.68 -4.06 10.89
C GLY A 43 -0.01 -2.98 11.73
N LYS A 44 -0.50 -1.86 11.16
CA LYS A 44 -1.19 -0.78 11.91
C LYS A 44 -2.29 -1.30 12.83
N THR A 45 -3.31 -1.92 12.27
CA THR A 45 -4.47 -2.46 13.01
C THR A 45 -4.04 -3.57 13.97
N ALA A 46 -3.12 -4.45 13.55
CA ALA A 46 -2.61 -5.53 14.39
C ALA A 46 -1.89 -5.01 15.64
N THR A 47 -1.15 -3.90 15.52
CA THR A 47 -0.48 -3.24 16.65
C THR A 47 -1.48 -2.74 17.68
N ILE A 48 -2.62 -2.20 17.25
CA ILE A 48 -3.64 -1.71 18.19
C ILE A 48 -4.28 -2.85 18.97
N TYR A 49 -4.60 -3.96 18.30
CA TYR A 49 -5.09 -5.15 18.99
C TYR A 49 -4.09 -5.69 20.01
N ALA A 50 -2.81 -5.80 19.61
CA ALA A 50 -1.75 -6.25 20.50
C ALA A 50 -1.56 -5.31 21.70
N LEU A 51 -1.64 -4.00 21.47
CA LEU A 51 -1.55 -2.98 22.50
C LEU A 51 -2.71 -3.06 23.50
N CYS A 52 -3.93 -3.21 22.98
CA CYS A 52 -5.12 -3.34 23.86
C CYS A 52 -5.07 -4.61 24.69
N ASN A 53 -4.58 -5.71 24.13
CA ASN A 53 -4.36 -6.94 24.89
C ASN A 53 -3.33 -6.74 26.02
N ASP A 54 -2.21 -6.05 25.74
CA ASP A 54 -1.15 -5.81 26.74
C ASP A 54 -1.57 -4.81 27.83
N LEU A 55 -2.48 -3.87 27.50
CA LEU A 55 -2.99 -2.86 28.45
C LEU A 55 -4.34 -3.24 29.08
N ASP A 56 -4.89 -4.40 28.75
CA ASP A 56 -6.22 -4.87 29.17
C ASP A 56 -7.37 -3.92 28.81
N TYR A 57 -7.30 -3.30 27.61
CA TYR A 57 -8.35 -2.46 27.07
C TYR A 57 -9.36 -3.28 26.25
N GLU A 58 -10.63 -2.92 26.36
CA GLU A 58 -11.69 -3.41 25.48
C GLU A 58 -11.74 -2.55 24.21
N ILE A 59 -11.64 -3.17 23.00
CA ILE A 59 -11.69 -2.45 21.74
C ILE A 59 -13.14 -2.30 21.27
N LEU A 60 -13.56 -1.05 21.04
CA LEU A 60 -14.75 -0.72 20.29
C LEU A 60 -14.34 -0.37 18.86
N GLU A 61 -14.45 -1.34 17.95
CA GLU A 61 -14.13 -1.13 16.53
C GLU A 61 -15.33 -0.57 15.78
N ILE A 62 -15.10 0.53 15.05
CA ILE A 62 -16.07 1.17 14.19
C ILE A 62 -15.50 1.16 12.79
N ASN A 63 -16.17 0.48 11.86
CA ASN A 63 -15.77 0.50 10.47
C ASN A 63 -16.24 1.81 9.82
N SER A 64 -15.38 2.43 9.01
CA SER A 64 -15.69 3.66 8.29
C SER A 64 -16.93 3.56 7.40
N SER A 65 -17.26 2.37 6.89
CA SER A 65 -18.49 2.12 6.13
C SER A 65 -19.77 2.42 6.94
N ASN A 66 -19.70 2.30 8.27
CA ASN A 66 -20.80 2.58 9.19
C ASN A 66 -20.90 4.08 9.55
N LEU A 67 -19.91 4.89 9.12
CA LEU A 67 -19.84 6.33 9.41
C LEU A 67 -20.46 7.21 8.31
N ARG A 68 -21.17 6.62 7.35
CA ARG A 68 -21.77 7.35 6.23
C ARG A 68 -22.96 8.23 6.64
N ASN A 69 -23.67 7.87 7.71
CA ASN A 69 -24.83 8.60 8.20
C ASN A 69 -24.58 9.15 9.61
N LYS A 70 -24.85 10.46 9.78
CA LYS A 70 -24.76 11.16 11.06
C LYS A 70 -25.53 10.45 12.18
N GLU A 71 -26.73 9.97 11.93
CA GLU A 71 -27.58 9.27 12.90
C GLU A 71 -26.99 7.94 13.36
N GLN A 72 -26.26 7.23 12.48
CA GLN A 72 -25.61 5.98 12.83
C GLN A 72 -24.39 6.21 13.73
N ILE A 73 -23.61 7.27 13.48
CA ILE A 73 -22.48 7.66 14.30
C ILE A 73 -22.96 7.99 15.71
N ASP A 74 -23.98 8.86 15.80
CA ASP A 74 -24.57 9.26 17.08
C ASP A 74 -25.08 8.05 17.87
N THR A 75 -25.78 7.12 17.22
CA THR A 75 -26.38 5.96 17.88
C THR A 75 -25.33 4.95 18.32
N ILE A 76 -24.39 4.60 17.43
CA ILE A 76 -23.33 3.60 17.71
C ILE A 76 -22.37 4.15 18.77
N VAL A 77 -22.00 5.40 18.66
CA VAL A 77 -20.97 5.99 19.52
C VAL A 77 -21.54 6.39 20.87
N LYS A 78 -22.67 7.10 20.90
CA LYS A 78 -23.30 7.50 22.19
C LYS A 78 -23.69 6.28 23.04
N ASN A 79 -24.34 5.29 22.42
CA ASN A 79 -24.76 4.10 23.14
C ASN A 79 -23.56 3.27 23.66
N ASN A 80 -22.53 3.10 22.85
CA ASN A 80 -21.37 2.30 23.23
C ASN A 80 -20.38 3.04 24.15
N LEU A 81 -20.27 4.39 24.02
CA LEU A 81 -19.42 5.19 24.91
C LEU A 81 -20.04 5.44 26.29
N GLN A 82 -21.36 5.45 26.39
CA GLN A 82 -22.05 5.60 27.68
C GLN A 82 -22.14 4.30 28.49
N GLN A 83 -22.08 3.16 27.81
CA GLN A 83 -22.07 1.86 28.50
C GLN A 83 -20.69 1.59 29.09
N LYS A 84 -20.64 1.47 30.43
CA LYS A 84 -19.44 0.95 31.09
C LYS A 84 -19.17 -0.48 30.62
N SER A 85 -17.88 -0.86 30.53
CA SER A 85 -17.54 -2.26 30.29
C SER A 85 -18.17 -3.15 31.32
N LEU A 86 -18.79 -4.24 30.91
CA LEU A 86 -19.37 -5.25 31.84
C LEU A 86 -18.31 -5.86 32.76
N PHE A 87 -17.04 -5.82 32.34
CA PHE A 87 -15.89 -6.37 33.09
C PHE A 87 -15.03 -5.30 33.77
N GLY A 88 -15.47 -4.05 33.84
CA GLY A 88 -14.71 -2.95 34.47
C GLY A 88 -13.45 -2.51 33.71
N LYS A 89 -13.24 -2.98 32.48
CA LYS A 89 -12.08 -2.61 31.66
C LYS A 89 -12.23 -1.22 31.06
N GLU A 90 -11.11 -0.54 30.86
CA GLU A 90 -11.07 0.70 30.06
C GLU A 90 -11.36 0.34 28.59
N LYS A 91 -12.05 1.25 27.89
CA LYS A 91 -12.36 1.06 26.47
C LYS A 91 -11.42 1.90 25.59
N LEU A 92 -11.18 1.41 24.37
CA LEU A 92 -10.49 2.14 23.32
C LEU A 92 -11.35 2.11 22.07
N VAL A 93 -11.57 3.27 21.46
CA VAL A 93 -12.32 3.39 20.20
C VAL A 93 -11.34 3.32 19.04
N LEU A 94 -11.52 2.34 18.18
CA LEU A 94 -10.74 2.17 16.94
C LEU A 94 -11.63 2.46 15.75
N ILE A 95 -11.22 3.41 14.91
CA ILE A 95 -11.86 3.71 13.64
C ILE A 95 -10.89 3.38 12.53
N ASP A 96 -11.15 2.26 11.86
CA ASP A 96 -10.25 1.77 10.80
C ASP A 96 -10.71 2.22 9.42
N GLU A 97 -9.75 2.32 8.49
CA GLU A 97 -9.96 2.65 7.07
C GLU A 97 -10.73 3.96 6.83
N ILE A 98 -10.39 5.03 7.55
CA ILE A 98 -11.08 6.33 7.37
C ILE A 98 -10.95 6.91 5.95
N ASP A 99 -10.01 6.37 5.14
CA ASP A 99 -9.86 6.72 3.71
C ASP A 99 -11.14 6.48 2.91
N ASN A 100 -11.95 5.49 3.31
CA ASN A 100 -13.19 5.09 2.63
C ASN A 100 -14.37 6.05 2.90
N ILE A 101 -14.18 7.06 3.76
CA ILE A 101 -15.20 8.10 3.97
C ILE A 101 -15.18 9.05 2.78
N ASN A 102 -16.29 9.14 2.07
CA ASN A 102 -16.40 10.00 0.89
C ASN A 102 -16.39 11.50 1.26
N ALA A 103 -15.86 12.34 0.38
CA ALA A 103 -15.87 13.80 0.57
C ALA A 103 -17.29 14.40 0.63
N THR A 104 -18.29 13.69 0.07
CA THR A 104 -19.71 14.03 0.14
C THR A 104 -20.31 13.82 1.53
N ASP A 105 -19.69 12.96 2.35
CA ASP A 105 -20.12 12.63 3.71
C ASP A 105 -19.55 13.64 4.74
N ARG A 106 -19.56 14.94 4.39
CA ARG A 106 -19.02 16.02 5.24
C ARG A 106 -19.57 16.02 6.67
N GLY A 107 -20.78 15.50 6.88
CA GLY A 107 -21.36 15.32 8.20
C GLY A 107 -20.64 14.30 9.07
N GLY A 108 -20.16 13.20 8.49
CA GLY A 108 -19.49 12.11 9.21
C GLY A 108 -18.17 12.54 9.86
N LEU A 109 -17.31 13.24 9.12
CA LEU A 109 -16.03 13.75 9.65
C LEU A 109 -16.23 14.80 10.76
N GLN A 110 -17.26 15.65 10.65
CA GLN A 110 -17.56 16.64 11.67
C GLN A 110 -18.06 15.99 12.96
N GLU A 111 -18.92 14.97 12.86
CA GLU A 111 -19.37 14.21 14.02
C GLU A 111 -18.22 13.44 14.68
N LEU A 112 -17.28 12.86 13.90
CA LEU A 112 -16.06 12.26 14.46
C LEU A 112 -15.24 13.26 15.29
N ILE A 113 -15.13 14.51 14.82
CA ILE A 113 -14.40 15.55 15.54
C ILE A 113 -15.08 15.90 16.87
N LYS A 114 -16.42 15.97 16.88
CA LYS A 114 -17.17 16.18 18.13
C LYS A 114 -16.95 15.05 19.13
N LEU A 115 -16.83 13.81 18.64
CA LEU A 115 -16.51 12.67 19.48
C LEU A 115 -15.19 12.82 20.24
N PHE A 116 -14.20 13.52 19.68
CA PHE A 116 -12.93 13.75 20.34
C PHE A 116 -13.07 14.62 21.59
N GLU A 117 -14.05 15.54 21.59
CA GLU A 117 -14.33 16.45 22.70
C GLU A 117 -15.20 15.79 23.79
N ASP A 118 -16.11 14.91 23.37
CA ASP A 118 -17.08 14.26 24.26
C ASP A 118 -16.61 12.91 24.81
N SER A 119 -15.60 12.29 24.20
CA SER A 119 -15.18 10.94 24.58
C SER A 119 -14.32 10.91 25.83
N ARG A 120 -14.70 10.05 26.76
CA ARG A 120 -13.89 9.68 27.94
C ARG A 120 -12.82 8.64 27.63
N TYR A 121 -12.87 8.04 26.45
CA TYR A 121 -12.00 6.95 26.02
C TYR A 121 -11.01 7.43 24.95
N PRO A 122 -9.81 6.85 24.88
CA PRO A 122 -8.87 7.14 23.82
C PRO A 122 -9.44 6.72 22.45
N ILE A 123 -9.25 7.58 21.45
CA ILE A 123 -9.73 7.35 20.08
C ILE A 123 -8.51 7.20 19.17
N ILE A 124 -8.49 6.13 18.39
CA ILE A 124 -7.49 5.86 17.38
C ILE A 124 -8.16 5.79 16.01
N LEU A 125 -7.63 6.55 15.09
CA LEU A 125 -8.00 6.55 13.68
C LEU A 125 -6.90 5.91 12.87
N ILE A 126 -7.24 5.14 11.83
CA ILE A 126 -6.27 4.58 10.89
C ILE A 126 -6.58 5.05 9.48
N ALA A 127 -5.56 5.60 8.82
CA ALA A 127 -5.56 5.98 7.40
C ALA A 127 -4.39 5.34 6.65
N ASN A 128 -4.50 5.22 5.34
CA ASN A 128 -3.35 4.93 4.49
C ASN A 128 -2.65 6.24 4.12
N ASP A 129 -3.42 7.21 3.62
CA ASP A 129 -2.94 8.55 3.30
C ASP A 129 -3.66 9.63 4.14
N PRO A 130 -2.99 10.26 5.09
CA PRO A 130 -3.58 11.32 5.90
C PRO A 130 -3.58 12.68 5.21
N TRP A 131 -2.90 12.83 4.05
CA TRP A 131 -2.67 14.13 3.41
C TRP A 131 -3.81 14.58 2.51
N ASP A 132 -4.78 13.71 2.23
CA ASP A 132 -6.00 14.11 1.54
C ASP A 132 -6.59 15.38 2.20
N SER A 133 -7.08 16.29 1.39
CA SER A 133 -7.67 17.57 1.81
C SER A 133 -8.82 17.41 2.80
N LYS A 134 -9.61 16.34 2.67
CA LYS A 134 -10.74 16.01 3.56
C LYS A 134 -10.30 15.80 5.01
N PHE A 135 -9.05 15.38 5.26
CA PHE A 135 -8.52 15.11 6.60
C PHE A 135 -7.80 16.31 7.25
N LYS A 136 -7.82 17.49 6.63
CA LYS A 136 -7.14 18.68 7.14
C LYS A 136 -7.48 18.97 8.61
N THR A 137 -8.75 18.92 8.98
CA THR A 137 -9.22 19.18 10.35
C THR A 137 -8.83 18.06 11.31
N LEU A 138 -8.88 16.79 10.86
CA LEU A 138 -8.42 15.65 11.68
C LEU A 138 -6.93 15.76 12.00
N ARG A 139 -6.09 16.13 11.02
CA ARG A 139 -4.65 16.35 11.25
C ARG A 139 -4.35 17.43 12.29
N GLN A 140 -5.20 18.44 12.40
CA GLN A 140 -5.05 19.50 13.40
C GLN A 140 -5.47 19.07 14.82
N LYS A 141 -6.46 18.19 14.92
CA LYS A 141 -7.06 17.76 16.18
C LYS A 141 -6.42 16.47 16.74
N CYS A 142 -5.81 15.66 15.89
CA CYS A 142 -5.20 14.38 16.27
C CYS A 142 -3.66 14.46 16.29
N LYS A 143 -3.04 13.66 17.14
CA LYS A 143 -1.61 13.41 17.02
C LYS A 143 -1.38 12.45 15.84
N LEU A 144 -0.58 12.87 14.87
CA LEU A 144 -0.15 12.02 13.75
C LEU A 144 0.97 11.09 14.21
N ILE A 145 0.82 9.79 13.94
CA ILE A 145 1.86 8.78 14.16
C ILE A 145 2.05 7.99 12.87
N GLU A 146 3.25 8.10 12.31
CA GLU A 146 3.62 7.38 11.10
C GLU A 146 4.08 5.96 11.44
N PHE A 147 3.52 4.97 10.75
CA PHE A 147 4.04 3.61 10.68
C PHE A 147 4.82 3.47 9.37
N LYS A 148 6.14 3.46 9.49
CA LYS A 148 7.03 3.37 8.34
C LYS A 148 6.94 2.00 7.69
N LYS A 149 7.29 1.95 6.41
CA LYS A 149 7.43 0.72 5.65
C LYS A 149 8.46 -0.20 6.33
N LEU A 150 8.12 -1.48 6.46
CA LEU A 150 9.05 -2.47 7.02
C LEU A 150 10.23 -2.71 6.07
N SER A 151 11.42 -2.89 6.64
CA SER A 151 12.59 -3.28 5.86
C SER A 151 12.45 -4.72 5.35
N ASN A 152 13.10 -5.01 4.21
CA ASN A 152 13.10 -6.37 3.65
C ASN A 152 13.69 -7.39 4.64
N GLU A 153 14.63 -6.98 5.47
CA GLU A 153 15.25 -7.81 6.50
C GLU A 153 14.24 -8.20 7.60
N ILE A 154 13.44 -7.24 8.08
CA ILE A 154 12.38 -7.50 9.07
C ILE A 154 11.35 -8.47 8.48
N VAL A 155 10.89 -8.22 7.26
CA VAL A 155 9.93 -9.10 6.58
C VAL A 155 10.51 -10.51 6.42
N PHE A 156 11.78 -10.62 5.96
CA PHE A 156 12.47 -11.90 5.82
C PHE A 156 12.54 -12.65 7.15
N ASN A 157 12.94 -12.00 8.23
CA ASN A 157 13.06 -12.62 9.54
C ASN A 157 11.71 -13.17 10.02
N VAL A 158 10.63 -12.43 9.84
CA VAL A 158 9.28 -12.86 10.25
C VAL A 158 8.82 -14.07 9.43
N ILE A 159 8.93 -14.04 8.10
CA ILE A 159 8.49 -15.17 7.26
C ILE A 159 9.41 -16.41 7.45
N ASN A 160 10.70 -16.23 7.72
CA ASN A 160 11.61 -17.32 8.03
C ASN A 160 11.28 -17.97 9.37
N ASP A 161 10.92 -17.20 10.40
CA ASP A 161 10.43 -17.72 11.67
C ASP A 161 9.15 -18.54 11.50
N ILE A 162 8.22 -18.07 10.68
CA ILE A 162 7.00 -18.81 10.34
C ILE A 162 7.34 -20.09 9.58
N ASN A 163 8.25 -20.03 8.60
CA ASN A 163 8.72 -21.19 7.84
C ASN A 163 9.29 -22.28 8.76
N LYS A 164 10.13 -21.89 9.75
CA LYS A 164 10.70 -22.80 10.74
C LYS A 164 9.64 -23.41 11.66
N LYS A 165 8.74 -22.60 12.22
CA LYS A 165 7.68 -23.03 13.14
C LYS A 165 6.67 -23.98 12.47
N GLU A 166 6.32 -23.71 11.23
CA GLU A 166 5.38 -24.52 10.43
C GLU A 166 6.08 -25.69 9.70
N LYS A 167 7.41 -25.77 9.75
CA LYS A 167 8.24 -26.80 9.08
C LYS A 167 7.92 -26.86 7.57
N LEU A 168 7.77 -25.70 6.91
CA LEU A 168 7.36 -25.63 5.51
C LEU A 168 8.46 -26.06 4.54
N LYS A 169 9.74 -26.05 4.98
CA LYS A 169 10.94 -26.44 4.20
C LYS A 169 11.13 -25.59 2.92
N ILE A 170 10.67 -24.33 2.95
CA ILE A 170 10.84 -23.40 1.84
C ILE A 170 12.28 -22.92 1.80
N ASP A 171 12.89 -22.90 0.60
CA ASP A 171 14.28 -22.49 0.39
C ASP A 171 14.47 -21.00 0.75
N GLU A 172 15.64 -20.68 1.29
CA GLU A 172 16.02 -19.34 1.69
C GLU A 172 16.02 -18.35 0.51
N LYS A 173 16.39 -18.82 -0.69
CA LYS A 173 16.32 -18.01 -1.91
C LYS A 173 14.90 -17.54 -2.22
N LEU A 174 13.92 -18.44 -2.06
CA LEU A 174 12.51 -18.10 -2.28
C LEU A 174 11.99 -17.17 -1.17
N LEU A 175 12.37 -17.37 0.09
CA LEU A 175 12.03 -16.45 1.19
C LEU A 175 12.59 -15.05 0.93
N ASN A 176 13.84 -14.94 0.47
CA ASN A 176 14.44 -13.66 0.08
C ASN A 176 13.68 -13.00 -1.10
N LYS A 177 13.25 -13.79 -2.08
CA LYS A 177 12.45 -13.29 -3.20
C LYS A 177 11.08 -12.77 -2.71
N ILE A 178 10.39 -13.50 -1.85
CA ILE A 178 9.13 -13.09 -1.22
C ILE A 178 9.31 -11.80 -0.41
N SER A 179 10.33 -11.69 0.43
CA SER A 179 10.56 -10.52 1.26
C SER A 179 10.82 -9.25 0.42
N LYS A 180 11.61 -9.37 -0.65
CA LYS A 180 11.88 -8.25 -1.57
C LYS A 180 10.62 -7.85 -2.36
N SER A 181 9.93 -8.84 -2.93
CA SER A 181 8.69 -8.58 -3.69
C SER A 181 7.58 -8.02 -2.81
N SER A 182 7.57 -8.29 -1.49
CA SER A 182 6.57 -7.77 -0.56
C SER A 182 6.64 -6.25 -0.36
N ASN A 183 7.75 -5.64 -0.70
CA ASN A 183 7.93 -4.19 -0.60
C ASN A 183 7.54 -3.62 0.77
N GLY A 184 7.78 -4.40 1.85
CA GLY A 184 7.46 -4.04 3.23
C GLY A 184 6.03 -4.36 3.67
N ASP A 185 5.18 -4.90 2.80
CA ASP A 185 3.85 -5.43 3.15
C ASP A 185 3.97 -6.84 3.73
N LEU A 186 3.97 -6.94 5.06
CA LEU A 186 4.10 -8.21 5.78
C LEU A 186 2.88 -9.12 5.56
N ARG A 187 1.67 -8.55 5.44
CA ARG A 187 0.44 -9.32 5.17
C ARG A 187 0.57 -10.08 3.86
N SER A 188 1.01 -9.38 2.82
CA SER A 188 1.23 -9.96 1.51
C SER A 188 2.35 -11.01 1.52
N ALA A 189 3.45 -10.76 2.24
CA ALA A 189 4.54 -11.74 2.38
C ALA A 189 4.08 -13.05 3.04
N ILE A 190 3.23 -12.98 4.07
CA ILE A 190 2.68 -14.17 4.73
C ILE A 190 1.72 -14.94 3.80
N ILE A 191 0.94 -14.23 2.99
CA ILE A 191 0.05 -14.86 2.00
C ILE A 191 0.89 -15.56 0.93
N ASP A 192 1.94 -14.91 0.41
CA ASP A 192 2.84 -15.49 -0.58
C ASP A 192 3.58 -16.72 -0.01
N LEU A 193 3.94 -16.68 1.28
CA LEU A 193 4.51 -17.83 1.98
C LEU A 193 3.53 -19.00 2.06
N GLU A 194 2.24 -18.73 2.31
CA GLU A 194 1.19 -19.76 2.35
C GLU A 194 0.95 -20.37 0.97
N LEU A 195 1.00 -19.57 -0.09
CA LEU A 195 0.92 -20.03 -1.48
C LEU A 195 2.15 -20.90 -1.85
N ALA A 196 3.35 -20.50 -1.39
CA ALA A 196 4.57 -21.30 -1.58
C ALA A 196 4.45 -22.71 -1.00
N LYS A 197 3.80 -22.83 0.15
CA LYS A 197 3.52 -24.13 0.77
C LYS A 197 2.66 -25.06 -0.13
N ILE A 198 1.72 -24.48 -0.86
CA ILE A 198 0.76 -25.25 -1.65
C ILE A 198 1.33 -25.67 -3.00
N SER A 199 2.13 -24.81 -3.63
CA SER A 199 2.51 -24.99 -5.03
C SER A 199 3.75 -25.88 -5.25
N ASN A 200 4.61 -26.07 -4.28
CA ASN A 200 5.90 -26.83 -4.41
C ASN A 200 6.73 -26.47 -5.68
N LYS A 201 6.40 -25.42 -6.40
CA LYS A 201 6.99 -24.93 -7.66
C LYS A 201 7.22 -23.42 -7.57
N ASP A 202 8.08 -22.92 -8.44
CA ASP A 202 8.30 -21.46 -8.60
C ASP A 202 6.95 -20.76 -8.63
N ILE A 203 6.73 -19.95 -7.58
CA ILE A 203 5.54 -19.10 -7.51
C ILE A 203 5.76 -18.00 -8.53
N ASP A 204 4.84 -17.84 -9.45
CA ASP A 204 4.60 -16.55 -10.08
C ASP A 204 4.15 -15.61 -8.95
N LEU A 205 5.15 -14.96 -8.35
CA LEU A 205 4.89 -13.95 -7.32
C LEU A 205 4.00 -12.91 -7.97
N ARG A 206 2.89 -12.58 -7.30
CA ARG A 206 1.92 -11.58 -7.75
C ARG A 206 2.67 -10.42 -8.38
N GLU A 207 2.34 -10.13 -9.62
CA GLU A 207 2.79 -8.90 -10.26
C GLU A 207 2.42 -7.74 -9.33
N ARG A 208 3.43 -7.20 -8.66
CA ARG A 208 3.23 -6.02 -7.80
C ARG A 208 3.48 -4.81 -8.64
N LYS A 209 2.72 -3.78 -8.34
CA LYS A 209 2.88 -2.48 -8.95
C LYS A 209 4.35 -2.08 -8.95
N GLU A 210 4.94 -2.07 -10.11
CA GLU A 210 6.29 -1.56 -10.30
C GLU A 210 6.21 -0.03 -10.37
N THR A 211 7.28 0.64 -10.00
CA THR A 211 7.37 2.09 -10.21
C THR A 211 7.69 2.35 -11.67
N ILE A 212 7.16 3.45 -12.23
CA ILE A 212 7.45 3.88 -13.60
C ILE A 212 8.95 3.91 -13.91
N PHE A 213 9.78 4.31 -12.93
CA PHE A 213 11.23 4.33 -13.07
C PHE A 213 11.85 2.95 -13.34
N ASN A 214 11.35 1.90 -12.67
CA ASN A 214 11.83 0.54 -12.90
C ASN A 214 11.47 0.04 -14.30
N ILE A 215 10.29 0.39 -14.77
CA ILE A 215 9.83 0.02 -16.12
C ILE A 215 10.60 0.79 -17.18
N LEU A 216 10.79 2.10 -17.04
CA LEU A 216 11.64 2.89 -17.92
C LEU A 216 13.05 2.30 -18.00
N LYS A 217 13.64 1.93 -16.85
CA LYS A 217 14.94 1.28 -16.81
C LYS A 217 14.97 -0.06 -17.55
N GLN A 218 13.91 -0.85 -17.48
CA GLN A 218 13.81 -2.10 -18.22
C GLN A 218 13.71 -1.82 -19.73
N ILE A 219 12.87 -0.88 -20.17
CA ILE A 219 12.69 -0.53 -21.58
C ILE A 219 13.96 0.03 -22.19
N PHE A 220 14.65 0.92 -21.46
CA PHE A 220 15.84 1.59 -21.98
C PHE A 220 17.13 0.77 -21.87
N ASN A 221 17.21 -0.23 -20.97
CA ASN A 221 18.44 -1.00 -20.79
C ASN A 221 18.42 -2.38 -21.46
N LYS A 222 17.23 -2.99 -21.64
CA LYS A 222 17.08 -4.32 -22.23
C LYS A 222 16.59 -4.23 -23.66
N ARG A 223 17.00 -5.21 -24.50
CA ARG A 223 16.48 -5.34 -25.88
C ARG A 223 15.18 -6.14 -25.97
N GLU A 224 14.96 -7.05 -25.04
CA GLU A 224 13.76 -7.87 -25.00
C GLU A 224 12.87 -7.44 -23.83
N VAL A 225 11.77 -6.80 -24.16
CA VAL A 225 10.80 -6.32 -23.17
C VAL A 225 9.42 -6.88 -23.49
N ASN A 226 8.76 -7.44 -22.47
CA ASN A 226 7.40 -7.93 -22.62
C ASN A 226 6.43 -6.74 -22.85
N PHE A 227 5.53 -6.85 -23.83
CA PHE A 227 4.53 -5.82 -24.11
C PHE A 227 3.50 -5.62 -22.96
N ASN A 228 3.38 -6.59 -22.05
CA ASN A 228 2.53 -6.50 -20.87
C ASN A 228 3.19 -5.76 -19.69
N ILE A 229 4.39 -5.18 -19.88
CA ILE A 229 5.17 -4.56 -18.81
C ILE A 229 4.42 -3.41 -18.11
N PHE A 230 3.51 -2.75 -18.79
CA PHE A 230 2.72 -1.64 -18.26
C PHE A 230 1.55 -2.10 -17.38
N ASN A 231 1.17 -3.38 -17.39
CA ASN A 231 0.04 -3.89 -16.59
C ASN A 231 0.31 -3.84 -15.08
N SER A 232 1.59 -3.72 -14.69
CA SER A 232 2.01 -3.64 -13.28
C SER A 232 2.03 -2.20 -12.73
N LEU A 233 1.72 -1.20 -13.57
CA LEU A 233 1.69 0.21 -13.21
C LEU A 233 0.28 0.68 -12.81
N ASP A 234 0.24 1.75 -12.00
CA ASP A 234 -0.98 2.50 -11.70
C ASP A 234 -1.22 3.64 -12.69
N GLU A 235 -0.17 4.07 -13.39
CA GLU A 235 -0.18 5.17 -14.34
C GLU A 235 -0.93 4.79 -15.61
N ASP A 236 -1.64 5.77 -16.20
CA ASP A 236 -2.31 5.59 -17.48
C ASP A 236 -1.27 5.52 -18.63
N LEU A 237 -1.59 4.76 -19.70
CA LEU A 237 -0.75 4.68 -20.88
C LEU A 237 -0.45 6.06 -21.51
N ASP A 238 -1.33 7.02 -21.32
CA ASP A 238 -1.11 8.40 -21.77
C ASP A 238 -0.01 9.11 -20.98
N GLU A 239 0.05 8.88 -19.67
CA GLU A 239 1.12 9.39 -18.80
C GLU A 239 2.45 8.68 -19.08
N ILE A 240 2.41 7.37 -19.28
CA ILE A 240 3.60 6.58 -19.62
C ILE A 240 4.20 7.03 -20.96
N LEU A 241 3.36 7.38 -21.94
CA LEU A 241 3.81 7.91 -23.23
C LEU A 241 4.60 9.21 -23.06
N LEU A 242 4.13 10.12 -22.21
CA LEU A 242 4.85 11.37 -21.91
C LEU A 242 6.20 11.10 -21.21
N TRP A 243 6.24 10.17 -20.27
CA TRP A 243 7.48 9.74 -19.64
C TRP A 243 8.50 9.17 -20.62
N LEU A 244 8.06 8.39 -21.60
CA LEU A 244 8.93 7.86 -22.67
C LEU A 244 9.43 8.99 -23.56
N GLU A 245 8.54 9.89 -24.00
CA GLU A 245 8.87 11.03 -24.86
C GLU A 245 9.96 11.91 -24.26
N GLU A 246 9.85 12.22 -22.97
CA GLU A 246 10.82 13.07 -22.27
C GLU A 246 12.17 12.40 -22.03
N ASN A 247 12.19 11.09 -21.83
CA ASN A 247 13.43 10.37 -21.48
C ASN A 247 14.13 9.68 -22.65
N ILE A 248 13.47 9.44 -23.78
CA ILE A 248 14.10 8.89 -25.01
C ILE A 248 15.33 9.70 -25.42
N PRO A 249 15.33 11.05 -25.48
CA PRO A 249 16.52 11.82 -25.88
C PRO A 249 17.72 11.70 -24.92
N LYS A 250 17.49 11.27 -23.69
CA LYS A 250 18.57 11.06 -22.69
C LYS A 250 19.27 9.72 -22.87
N GLU A 251 18.60 8.77 -23.52
CA GLU A 251 19.03 7.36 -23.62
C GLU A 251 19.45 6.95 -25.03
N TYR A 252 18.90 7.59 -26.05
CA TYR A 252 19.13 7.26 -27.46
C TYR A 252 19.81 8.40 -28.18
N VAL A 253 20.68 8.05 -29.14
CA VAL A 253 21.39 9.02 -29.97
C VAL A 253 21.28 8.65 -31.45
N ASP A 254 21.42 9.64 -32.33
CA ASP A 254 21.48 9.49 -33.78
C ASP A 254 20.37 8.61 -34.37
N GLU A 255 20.74 7.51 -35.00
CA GLU A 255 19.82 6.62 -35.69
C GLU A 255 18.91 5.84 -34.73
N GLU A 256 19.40 5.48 -33.53
CA GLU A 256 18.60 4.85 -32.49
C GLU A 256 17.49 5.77 -32.00
N LEU A 257 17.78 7.07 -31.87
CA LEU A 257 16.81 8.10 -31.50
C LEU A 257 15.66 8.17 -32.50
N ASN A 258 16.02 8.17 -33.81
CA ASN A 258 15.01 8.18 -34.87
C ASN A 258 14.13 6.92 -34.86
N LYS A 259 14.72 5.75 -34.61
CA LYS A 259 13.98 4.48 -34.51
C LYS A 259 13.03 4.50 -33.31
N ALA A 260 13.48 5.00 -32.16
CA ALA A 260 12.68 5.09 -30.90
C ALA A 260 11.49 6.04 -31.09
N PHE A 261 11.71 7.25 -31.60
CA PHE A 261 10.62 8.20 -31.91
C PHE A 261 9.66 7.72 -32.98
N ASN A 262 10.14 7.02 -34.01
CA ASN A 262 9.27 6.42 -35.01
C ASN A 262 8.34 5.37 -34.37
N SER A 263 8.85 4.57 -33.42
CA SER A 263 8.03 3.64 -32.66
C SER A 263 7.01 4.36 -31.77
N LEU A 264 7.43 5.38 -31.06
CA LEU A 264 6.55 6.18 -30.19
C LEU A 264 5.45 6.89 -31.00
N SER A 265 5.79 7.43 -32.17
CA SER A 265 4.82 8.04 -33.11
C SER A 265 3.74 7.04 -33.58
N LYS A 266 4.11 5.77 -33.82
CA LYS A 266 3.13 4.73 -34.11
C LYS A 266 2.21 4.46 -32.94
N ALA A 267 2.74 4.45 -31.70
CA ALA A 267 1.93 4.31 -30.50
C ALA A 267 0.90 5.45 -30.37
N ASP A 268 1.30 6.70 -30.63
CA ASP A 268 0.41 7.86 -30.59
C ASP A 268 -0.69 7.79 -31.67
N VAL A 269 -0.39 7.28 -32.86
CA VAL A 269 -1.42 7.01 -33.89
C VAL A 269 -2.48 6.03 -33.36
N PHE A 270 -2.07 4.94 -32.70
CA PHE A 270 -3.03 4.00 -32.10
C PHE A 270 -3.82 4.65 -30.96
N ARG A 271 -3.18 5.45 -30.11
CA ARG A 271 -3.85 6.27 -29.09
C ARG A 271 -4.94 7.16 -29.69
N GLY A 272 -4.64 7.88 -30.77
CA GLY A 272 -5.61 8.70 -31.48
C GLY A 272 -6.79 7.89 -32.04
N ARG A 273 -6.54 6.67 -32.55
CA ARG A 273 -7.60 5.75 -33.00
C ARG A 273 -8.46 5.24 -31.87
N ILE A 274 -7.88 4.88 -30.72
CA ILE A 274 -8.60 4.45 -29.53
C ILE A 274 -9.56 5.56 -29.09
N ARG A 275 -9.08 6.80 -28.97
CA ARG A 275 -9.89 7.94 -28.54
C ARG A 275 -11.02 8.25 -29.53
N ARG A 276 -10.75 8.19 -30.85
CA ARG A 276 -11.73 8.53 -31.88
C ARG A 276 -12.79 7.44 -32.06
N TRP A 277 -12.39 6.18 -32.06
CA TRP A 277 -13.26 5.06 -32.43
C TRP A 277 -13.72 4.19 -31.27
N GLN A 278 -13.23 4.45 -30.05
CA GLN A 278 -13.52 3.66 -28.83
C GLN A 278 -13.17 2.16 -29.00
N HIS A 279 -12.18 1.85 -29.89
CA HIS A 279 -11.74 0.49 -30.15
C HIS A 279 -10.57 0.12 -29.26
N TYR A 280 -10.87 -0.30 -28.04
CA TYR A 280 -9.87 -0.63 -27.01
C TYR A 280 -8.94 -1.80 -27.37
N ARG A 281 -9.25 -2.61 -28.38
CA ARG A 281 -8.31 -3.64 -28.91
C ARG A 281 -6.98 -3.07 -29.39
N PHE A 282 -6.93 -1.80 -29.75
CA PHE A 282 -5.69 -1.13 -30.15
C PHE A 282 -4.75 -0.81 -28.99
N LEU A 283 -5.16 -0.96 -27.73
CA LEU A 283 -4.29 -0.82 -26.56
C LEU A 283 -3.08 -1.78 -26.62
N VAL A 284 -3.28 -3.00 -27.14
CA VAL A 284 -2.19 -3.97 -27.31
C VAL A 284 -1.11 -3.43 -28.24
N TYR A 285 -1.50 -2.80 -29.35
CA TYR A 285 -0.54 -2.21 -30.29
C TYR A 285 0.12 -0.95 -29.73
N GLN A 286 -0.62 -0.11 -29.02
CA GLN A 286 -0.07 1.05 -28.31
C GLN A 286 1.01 0.59 -27.32
N SER A 287 0.71 -0.36 -26.44
CA SER A 287 1.65 -0.93 -25.46
C SER A 287 2.86 -1.57 -26.14
N LEU A 288 2.66 -2.31 -27.24
CA LEU A 288 3.74 -2.96 -27.97
C LEU A 288 4.76 -1.96 -28.52
N PHE A 289 4.28 -0.86 -29.14
CA PHE A 289 5.17 0.16 -29.69
C PHE A 289 5.85 0.99 -28.59
N MET A 290 5.19 1.23 -27.47
CA MET A 290 5.76 1.95 -26.33
C MET A 290 6.82 1.11 -25.58
N SER A 291 6.67 -0.21 -25.52
CA SER A 291 7.59 -1.10 -24.80
C SER A 291 8.65 -1.70 -25.76
N ALA A 292 8.30 -2.79 -26.43
CA ALA A 292 9.23 -3.52 -27.30
C ALA A 292 9.73 -2.66 -28.47
N GLY A 293 8.87 -1.82 -29.05
CA GLY A 293 9.26 -0.97 -30.17
C GLY A 293 10.31 0.07 -29.80
N VAL A 294 10.22 0.68 -28.61
CA VAL A 294 11.24 1.61 -28.10
C VAL A 294 12.49 0.83 -27.69
N SER A 295 12.35 -0.27 -26.96
CA SER A 295 13.48 -1.10 -26.52
C SER A 295 14.34 -1.62 -27.67
N LEU A 296 13.72 -2.11 -28.75
CA LEU A 296 14.40 -2.63 -29.93
C LEU A 296 15.08 -1.54 -30.80
N ALA A 297 14.83 -0.26 -30.53
CA ALA A 297 15.51 0.82 -31.22
C ALA A 297 17.01 0.88 -30.93
N LYS A 298 17.46 0.35 -29.79
CA LYS A 298 18.87 0.22 -29.42
C LYS A 298 19.55 -0.95 -30.14
N ASP A 299 20.76 -0.70 -30.60
CA ASP A 299 21.60 -1.75 -31.20
C ASP A 299 22.27 -2.63 -30.15
N LYS A 300 22.57 -2.08 -28.96
CA LYS A 300 23.21 -2.81 -27.83
C LYS A 300 22.54 -2.49 -26.51
N GLU A 301 22.49 -3.48 -25.59
CA GLU A 301 22.05 -3.26 -24.22
C GLU A 301 22.98 -2.29 -23.49
N ASN A 302 22.42 -1.42 -22.68
CA ASN A 302 23.16 -0.43 -21.92
C ASN A 302 22.79 -0.51 -20.43
N ASN A 303 23.79 -0.50 -19.57
CA ASN A 303 23.62 -0.51 -18.11
C ASN A 303 23.94 0.86 -17.48
N LYS A 304 23.75 1.96 -18.24
CA LYS A 304 23.96 3.30 -17.68
C LYS A 304 22.90 3.60 -16.61
N PHE A 305 23.31 4.30 -15.58
CA PHE A 305 22.42 4.88 -14.62
C PHE A 305 22.01 6.27 -15.11
N THR A 306 20.76 6.41 -15.53
CA THR A 306 20.19 7.69 -15.95
C THR A 306 19.11 8.09 -14.96
N ASN A 307 19.13 9.37 -14.59
CA ASN A 307 18.10 9.95 -13.71
C ASN A 307 16.90 10.36 -14.58
N TYR A 308 15.84 9.58 -14.56
CA TYR A 308 14.61 9.87 -15.29
C TYR A 308 13.81 10.96 -14.57
N GLN A 309 13.26 11.86 -15.37
CA GLN A 309 12.43 12.99 -14.92
C GLN A 309 11.09 12.94 -15.60
#